data_c602359ef109129516cbb18aac27582e
#
_entry.id   c602359ef109129516cbb18aac27582e
#
_cell.length_a   1.000
_cell.length_b   1.000
_cell.length_c   1.000
_cell.angle_alpha   90.00
_cell.angle_beta   90.00
_cell.angle_gamma   90.00
#
_symmetry.space_group_name_H-M   'P 1'
#
loop_
_entity.id
_entity.type
_entity.pdbx_description
1 polymer ?
#
loop_
_entity_poly.entity_id
_entity_poly.type
_entity_poly.pdbx_seq_one_letter_code
_entity_poly.pdbx_strand_id
1 'polypeptide(L)'
;MCRRSWRKFEPQPERARRIAAALRSADLPAIWPKLALVSAWSHGAARGPFEALRHRMPGIVFDGKGLMATEGVVTISHPRRAHPLPALAWSLIEFIGEDGRSHLAHELEPNAIYRIVVTNRTGLYRYDLGDRVLCWQVAGGVPELAFLGRADLTCDMVGEKLDETFVTSCLAQMHTHAILAPLDEPFPHYELLQDVERPAIDTQALESALDANPHYAYARRLGQLGPIRLRRCADLKGAYHRYRQRQGQRLGDIKPPSLLRTPADTAAFLTFLRRVA
;
A
#
# COMPACT_ATOMS: atom_id res chain seq x y z
N MET A 1 -24.40 -12.86 27.52
CA MET A 1 -24.60 -11.46 27.11
C MET A 1 -23.80 -10.54 28.03
N CYS A 2 -22.60 -10.16 27.67
CA CYS A 2 -21.76 -9.26 28.48
C CYS A 2 -22.03 -7.82 28.03
N ARG A 3 -22.84 -7.09 28.78
CA ARG A 3 -22.99 -5.64 28.60
C ARG A 3 -21.70 -4.98 29.09
N ARG A 4 -20.78 -4.67 28.16
CA ARG A 4 -19.67 -3.76 28.44
C ARG A 4 -20.27 -2.39 28.74
N SER A 5 -20.24 -1.98 30.01
CA SER A 5 -20.49 -0.58 30.37
C SER A 5 -19.36 0.26 29.76
N TRP A 6 -19.68 1.00 28.70
CA TRP A 6 -18.80 2.04 28.21
C TRP A 6 -18.65 3.04 29.34
N ARG A 7 -17.46 3.11 29.94
CA ARG A 7 -17.16 4.21 30.89
C ARG A 7 -17.40 5.50 30.13
N LYS A 8 -18.33 6.33 30.63
CA LYS A 8 -18.53 7.67 30.07
C LYS A 8 -17.22 8.40 30.26
N PHE A 9 -16.55 8.77 29.18
CA PHE A 9 -15.37 9.61 29.26
C PHE A 9 -15.82 10.98 29.77
N GLU A 10 -15.15 11.47 30.81
CA GLU A 10 -15.40 12.83 31.28
C GLU A 10 -14.94 13.82 30.20
N PRO A 11 -15.76 14.84 29.87
CA PRO A 11 -15.37 15.89 28.96
C PRO A 11 -14.11 16.61 29.43
N GLN A 12 -13.16 16.83 28.54
CA GLN A 12 -11.92 17.56 28.79
C GLN A 12 -11.87 18.85 27.95
N PRO A 13 -12.62 19.90 28.36
CA PRO A 13 -12.80 21.07 27.50
C PRO A 13 -11.52 21.86 27.24
N GLU A 14 -10.58 21.88 28.17
CA GLU A 14 -9.27 22.53 27.95
C GLU A 14 -8.43 21.79 26.94
N ARG A 15 -8.40 20.45 27.02
CA ARG A 15 -7.70 19.63 26.03
C ARG A 15 -8.33 19.76 24.65
N ALA A 16 -9.65 19.78 24.57
CA ALA A 16 -10.37 19.99 23.31
C ALA A 16 -10.03 21.35 22.68
N ARG A 17 -9.98 22.42 23.49
CA ARG A 17 -9.57 23.77 23.02
C ARG A 17 -8.13 23.78 22.49
N ARG A 18 -7.19 23.15 23.21
CA ARG A 18 -5.79 23.02 22.76
C ARG A 18 -5.67 22.27 21.45
N ILE A 19 -6.34 21.13 21.31
CA ILE A 19 -6.35 20.34 20.06
C ILE A 19 -6.93 21.19 18.92
N ALA A 20 -8.06 21.85 19.13
CA ALA A 20 -8.69 22.70 18.12
C ALA A 20 -7.77 23.88 17.70
N ALA A 21 -7.03 24.48 18.63
CA ALA A 21 -6.06 25.52 18.33
C ALA A 21 -4.89 24.98 17.48
N ALA A 22 -4.29 23.87 17.89
CA ALA A 22 -3.19 23.21 17.19
C ALA A 22 -3.58 22.77 15.76
N LEU A 23 -4.80 22.27 15.58
CA LEU A 23 -5.31 21.92 14.24
C LEU A 23 -5.49 23.14 13.34
N ARG A 24 -5.96 24.27 13.87
CA ARG A 24 -6.10 25.52 13.11
C ARG A 24 -4.74 26.09 12.66
N SER A 25 -3.73 26.00 13.52
CA SER A 25 -2.36 26.48 13.22
C SER A 25 -1.51 25.46 12.49
N ALA A 26 -2.04 24.25 12.19
CA ALA A 26 -1.30 23.11 11.66
C ALA A 26 -0.09 22.64 12.52
N ASP A 27 -0.07 23.04 13.79
CA ASP A 27 0.97 22.67 14.76
C ASP A 27 0.62 21.35 15.46
N LEU A 28 0.89 20.23 14.78
CA LEU A 28 0.62 18.89 15.32
C LEU A 28 1.45 18.57 16.57
N PRO A 29 2.74 18.96 16.69
CA PRO A 29 3.52 18.77 17.90
C PRO A 29 2.88 19.36 19.16
N ALA A 30 2.17 20.47 19.06
CA ALA A 30 1.47 21.08 20.20
C ALA A 30 0.36 20.19 20.80
N ILE A 31 -0.17 19.22 20.04
CA ILE A 31 -1.16 18.26 20.54
C ILE A 31 -0.50 17.25 21.49
N TRP A 32 0.74 16.88 21.21
CA TRP A 32 1.52 15.90 21.97
C TRP A 32 2.93 16.43 22.28
N PRO A 33 3.08 17.37 23.24
CA PRO A 33 4.35 18.06 23.48
C PRO A 33 5.47 17.18 24.04
N LYS A 34 5.17 15.95 24.43
CA LYS A 34 6.14 14.95 24.91
C LYS A 34 6.32 13.79 23.93
N LEU A 35 5.78 13.88 22.72
CA LEU A 35 5.94 12.85 21.72
C LEU A 35 7.39 12.85 21.22
N ALA A 36 8.08 11.73 21.37
CA ALA A 36 9.47 11.57 20.97
C ALA A 36 9.60 10.66 19.73
N LEU A 37 8.68 9.73 19.54
CA LEU A 37 8.74 8.72 18.51
C LEU A 37 7.35 8.47 17.90
N VAL A 38 7.31 8.36 16.59
CA VAL A 38 6.18 7.80 15.82
C VAL A 38 6.67 6.56 15.10
N SER A 39 6.13 5.40 15.44
CA SER A 39 6.38 4.15 14.72
C SER A 39 5.12 3.76 13.94
N ALA A 40 5.22 3.73 12.61
CA ALA A 40 4.09 3.50 11.73
C ALA A 40 4.52 2.76 10.44
N TRP A 41 3.56 2.26 9.70
CA TRP A 41 3.81 1.68 8.38
C TRP A 41 4.33 2.74 7.42
N SER A 42 5.41 2.41 6.69
CA SER A 42 6.14 3.34 5.82
C SER A 42 6.32 2.82 4.38
N HIS A 43 5.72 1.68 4.05
CA HIS A 43 5.87 1.03 2.74
C HIS A 43 4.53 0.94 1.98
N GLY A 44 4.60 0.73 0.68
CA GLY A 44 3.42 0.62 -0.18
C GLY A 44 2.53 1.86 -0.10
N ALA A 45 1.23 1.68 -0.02
CA ALA A 45 0.24 2.75 0.07
C ALA A 45 0.38 3.66 1.32
N ALA A 46 1.09 3.19 2.35
CA ALA A 46 1.33 3.98 3.57
C ALA A 46 2.49 4.97 3.44
N ARG A 47 3.34 4.87 2.41
CA ARG A 47 4.54 5.71 2.25
C ARG A 47 4.20 7.20 2.15
N GLY A 48 3.26 7.56 1.30
CA GLY A 48 2.85 8.96 1.13
C GLY A 48 2.33 9.59 2.43
N PRO A 49 1.32 9.01 3.10
CA PRO A 49 0.84 9.46 4.40
C PRO A 49 1.93 9.51 5.48
N PHE A 50 2.83 8.53 5.52
CA PHE A 50 3.95 8.49 6.48
C PHE A 50 4.88 9.69 6.29
N GLU A 51 5.33 9.95 5.06
CA GLU A 51 6.20 11.07 4.74
C GLU A 51 5.50 12.42 4.97
N ALA A 52 4.23 12.55 4.61
CA ALA A 52 3.45 13.76 4.86
C ALA A 52 3.34 14.06 6.36
N LEU A 53 3.13 13.03 7.19
CA LEU A 53 3.11 13.20 8.64
C LEU A 53 4.49 13.58 9.19
N ARG A 54 5.56 12.95 8.69
CA ARG A 54 6.94 13.23 9.08
C ARG A 54 7.31 14.70 8.83
N HIS A 55 6.96 15.23 7.67
CA HIS A 55 7.19 16.64 7.35
C HIS A 55 6.42 17.62 8.26
N ARG A 56 5.24 17.22 8.74
CA ARG A 56 4.42 18.04 9.63
C ARG A 56 4.81 17.95 11.10
N MET A 57 5.76 17.08 11.45
CA MET A 57 6.20 16.85 12.83
C MET A 57 7.73 16.91 12.94
N PRO A 58 8.34 18.08 12.68
CA PRO A 58 9.79 18.23 12.76
C PRO A 58 10.26 18.00 14.21
N GLY A 59 11.44 17.38 14.33
CA GLY A 59 12.03 17.06 15.64
C GLY A 59 11.52 15.77 16.29
N ILE A 60 10.54 15.09 15.70
CA ILE A 60 10.07 13.79 16.15
C ILE A 60 10.81 12.69 15.37
N VAL A 61 11.24 11.63 16.05
CA VAL A 61 11.82 10.46 15.41
C VAL A 61 10.71 9.66 14.74
N PHE A 62 10.89 9.35 13.46
CA PHE A 62 9.98 8.48 12.71
C PHE A 62 10.66 7.14 12.43
N ASP A 63 10.04 6.07 12.91
CA ASP A 63 10.45 4.69 12.69
C ASP A 63 9.44 3.99 11.78
N GLY A 64 9.91 3.60 10.60
CA GLY A 64 9.10 2.83 9.66
C GLY A 64 9.04 1.38 10.12
N LYS A 65 7.87 0.91 10.56
CA LYS A 65 7.69 -0.50 10.93
C LYS A 65 8.05 -1.42 9.78
N GLY A 66 8.67 -2.54 10.11
CA GLY A 66 8.87 -3.65 9.20
C GLY A 66 7.54 -4.34 8.80
N LEU A 67 7.66 -5.40 8.04
CA LEU A 67 6.51 -6.22 7.62
C LEU A 67 5.95 -6.99 8.82
N MET A 68 4.74 -6.64 9.21
CA MET A 68 3.98 -7.26 10.29
C MET A 68 2.60 -7.65 9.76
N ALA A 69 2.30 -8.93 9.84
CA ALA A 69 1.00 -9.50 9.50
C ALA A 69 0.30 -10.01 10.76
N THR A 70 -0.99 -10.33 10.66
CA THR A 70 -1.72 -11.03 11.74
C THR A 70 -1.08 -12.38 12.06
N GLU A 71 -0.52 -13.00 11.05
CA GLU A 71 0.15 -14.29 11.07
C GLU A 71 1.51 -14.25 11.77
N GLY A 72 2.13 -13.09 11.86
CA GLY A 72 3.40 -12.94 12.57
C GLY A 72 4.21 -11.70 12.19
N VAL A 73 5.30 -11.51 12.91
CA VAL A 73 6.32 -10.50 12.59
C VAL A 73 7.30 -11.12 11.61
N VAL A 74 7.39 -10.53 10.41
CA VAL A 74 8.27 -11.01 9.32
C VAL A 74 9.59 -10.27 9.29
N THR A 75 9.53 -8.93 9.42
CA THR A 75 10.73 -8.10 9.48
C THR A 75 10.64 -7.05 10.58
N ILE A 76 11.79 -6.58 11.04
CA ILE A 76 11.93 -5.54 12.06
C ILE A 76 12.84 -4.43 11.54
N SER A 77 12.50 -3.19 11.85
CA SER A 77 13.35 -2.03 11.55
C SER A 77 14.61 -2.04 12.38
N HIS A 78 15.68 -1.51 11.82
CA HIS A 78 16.93 -1.33 12.53
C HIS A 78 17.51 0.08 12.25
N PRO A 79 17.90 0.87 13.28
CA PRO A 79 18.28 2.28 13.10
C PRO A 79 19.46 2.55 12.17
N ARG A 80 20.31 1.54 11.96
CA ARG A 80 21.53 1.64 11.12
C ARG A 80 21.36 0.98 9.75
N ARG A 81 20.14 0.61 9.36
CA ARG A 81 19.87 -0.10 8.10
C ARG A 81 18.85 0.67 7.28
N ALA A 82 19.01 0.65 5.98
CA ALA A 82 18.11 1.32 5.06
C ALA A 82 16.75 0.59 4.95
N HIS A 83 16.78 -0.74 5.09
CA HIS A 83 15.60 -1.58 5.04
C HIS A 83 15.51 -2.53 6.25
N PRO A 84 14.30 -3.00 6.60
CA PRO A 84 14.08 -3.93 7.70
C PRO A 84 14.85 -5.25 7.53
N LEU A 85 15.15 -5.89 8.65
CA LEU A 85 15.82 -7.19 8.74
C LEU A 85 14.81 -8.31 9.03
N PRO A 86 15.05 -9.58 8.61
CA PRO A 86 14.20 -10.70 8.95
C PRO A 86 14.07 -10.93 10.47
N ALA A 87 12.87 -11.15 10.96
CA ALA A 87 12.56 -11.38 12.39
C ALA A 87 12.69 -12.85 12.76
N LEU A 88 13.88 -13.44 12.61
CA LEU A 88 14.12 -14.89 12.70
C LEU A 88 13.91 -15.51 14.10
N ALA A 89 13.84 -14.67 15.15
CA ALA A 89 13.64 -15.16 16.52
C ALA A 89 12.20 -15.64 16.83
N TRP A 90 11.23 -15.24 16.01
CA TRP A 90 9.80 -15.46 16.28
C TRP A 90 9.17 -16.54 15.43
N SER A 91 9.66 -16.71 14.20
CA SER A 91 9.10 -17.61 13.21
C SER A 91 10.21 -18.18 12.34
N LEU A 92 10.02 -19.39 11.83
CA LEU A 92 10.76 -19.85 10.66
C LEU A 92 10.19 -19.12 9.46
N ILE A 93 11.02 -18.33 8.79
CA ILE A 93 10.65 -17.60 7.59
C ILE A 93 11.39 -18.25 6.41
N GLU A 94 10.60 -18.70 5.45
CA GLU A 94 11.08 -19.21 4.18
C GLU A 94 10.82 -18.19 3.09
N PHE A 95 11.75 -18.07 2.17
CA PHE A 95 11.73 -17.13 1.06
C PHE A 95 11.65 -17.92 -0.23
N ILE A 96 10.51 -17.86 -0.92
CA ILE A 96 10.30 -18.58 -2.17
C ILE A 96 10.76 -17.72 -3.33
N GLY A 97 11.79 -18.18 -4.04
CA GLY A 97 12.33 -17.51 -5.22
C GLY A 97 11.39 -17.62 -6.43
N GLU A 98 11.72 -16.92 -7.51
CA GLU A 98 10.98 -17.01 -8.78
C GLU A 98 11.05 -18.41 -9.41
N ASP A 99 12.09 -19.16 -9.10
CA ASP A 99 12.26 -20.57 -9.48
C ASP A 99 11.40 -21.55 -8.67
N GLY A 100 10.63 -21.04 -7.71
CA GLY A 100 9.79 -21.83 -6.80
C GLY A 100 10.55 -22.54 -5.68
N ARG A 101 11.87 -22.36 -5.56
CA ARG A 101 12.67 -22.94 -4.48
C ARG A 101 12.52 -22.16 -3.18
N SER A 102 12.59 -22.86 -2.07
CA SER A 102 12.60 -22.27 -0.73
C SER A 102 14.02 -21.98 -0.30
N HIS A 103 14.25 -20.76 0.19
CA HIS A 103 15.52 -20.26 0.71
C HIS A 103 15.36 -19.83 2.16
N LEU A 104 16.40 -19.97 2.95
CA LEU A 104 16.52 -19.35 4.26
C LEU A 104 17.18 -17.97 4.15
N ALA A 105 17.08 -17.15 5.20
CA ALA A 105 17.54 -15.77 5.15
C ALA A 105 19.03 -15.60 4.76
N HIS A 106 19.89 -16.56 5.10
CA HIS A 106 21.31 -16.53 4.78
C HIS A 106 21.65 -16.93 3.33
N GLU A 107 20.64 -17.45 2.59
CA GLU A 107 20.78 -17.89 1.20
C GLU A 107 20.23 -16.87 0.22
N LEU A 108 19.75 -15.71 0.71
CA LEU A 108 19.17 -14.69 -0.13
C LEU A 108 20.24 -13.94 -0.93
N GLU A 109 19.94 -13.72 -2.19
CA GLU A 109 20.80 -12.98 -3.11
C GLU A 109 20.37 -11.51 -3.24
N PRO A 110 21.29 -10.55 -3.26
CA PRO A 110 20.97 -9.16 -3.50
C PRO A 110 20.24 -8.95 -4.84
N ASN A 111 19.26 -8.04 -4.83
CA ASN A 111 18.39 -7.69 -5.96
C ASN A 111 17.44 -8.81 -6.43
N ALA A 112 17.35 -9.94 -5.70
CA ALA A 112 16.36 -10.97 -5.98
C ALA A 112 15.06 -10.74 -5.23
N ILE A 113 13.95 -11.17 -5.83
CA ILE A 113 12.60 -11.04 -5.27
C ILE A 113 12.15 -12.38 -4.70
N TYR A 114 11.56 -12.33 -3.52
CA TYR A 114 11.09 -13.52 -2.83
C TYR A 114 9.68 -13.33 -2.31
N ARG A 115 8.89 -14.40 -2.32
CA ARG A 115 7.61 -14.51 -1.65
C ARG A 115 7.81 -15.09 -0.24
N ILE A 116 7.04 -14.60 0.73
CA ILE A 116 7.22 -14.93 2.14
C ILE A 116 6.30 -16.08 2.54
N VAL A 117 6.89 -17.10 3.15
CA VAL A 117 6.19 -18.22 3.79
C VAL A 117 6.61 -18.30 5.25
N VAL A 118 5.65 -18.45 6.17
CA VAL A 118 5.93 -18.47 7.62
C VAL A 118 5.46 -19.75 8.29
N THR A 119 6.27 -20.24 9.23
CA THR A 119 5.91 -21.28 10.19
C THR A 119 6.13 -20.73 11.59
N ASN A 120 5.13 -20.79 12.46
CA ASN A 120 5.21 -20.21 13.79
C ASN A 120 4.54 -21.07 14.90
N ARG A 121 4.71 -20.63 16.15
CA ARG A 121 4.17 -21.32 17.32
C ARG A 121 2.65 -21.20 17.48
N THR A 122 1.97 -20.37 16.72
CA THR A 122 0.51 -20.22 16.78
C THR A 122 -0.23 -21.30 15.96
N GLY A 123 0.52 -22.21 15.33
CA GLY A 123 -0.03 -23.34 14.58
C GLY A 123 -0.03 -23.14 13.07
N LEU A 124 0.53 -22.06 12.57
CA LEU A 124 0.74 -21.88 11.12
C LEU A 124 1.94 -22.71 10.68
N TYR A 125 1.75 -23.54 9.69
CA TYR A 125 2.79 -24.35 9.08
C TYR A 125 2.88 -24.05 7.58
N ARG A 126 4.04 -23.53 7.16
CA ARG A 126 4.32 -23.12 5.78
C ARG A 126 3.20 -22.26 5.17
N TYR A 127 2.70 -21.31 5.95
CA TYR A 127 1.65 -20.40 5.52
C TYR A 127 2.21 -19.34 4.56
N ASP A 128 1.68 -19.33 3.35
CA ASP A 128 2.03 -18.33 2.34
C ASP A 128 1.31 -17.02 2.64
N LEU A 129 2.06 -15.98 2.98
CA LEU A 129 1.52 -14.65 3.23
C LEU A 129 1.02 -13.95 1.96
N GLY A 130 1.51 -14.37 0.79
CA GLY A 130 1.31 -13.65 -0.46
C GLY A 130 2.12 -12.36 -0.56
N ASP A 131 2.90 -12.03 0.45
CA ASP A 131 3.76 -10.84 0.49
C ASP A 131 5.07 -11.09 -0.27
N ARG A 132 5.54 -10.08 -1.03
CA ARG A 132 6.82 -10.11 -1.75
C ARG A 132 7.78 -9.10 -1.16
N VAL A 133 9.04 -9.49 -1.09
CA VAL A 133 10.15 -8.64 -0.68
C VAL A 133 11.27 -8.70 -1.71
N LEU A 134 11.96 -7.58 -1.88
CA LEU A 134 13.25 -7.49 -2.56
C LEU A 134 14.35 -7.66 -1.51
N CYS A 135 15.28 -8.57 -1.71
CA CYS A 135 16.54 -8.56 -0.98
C CYS A 135 17.39 -7.38 -1.49
N TRP A 136 17.36 -6.25 -0.78
CA TRP A 136 18.04 -5.03 -1.21
C TRP A 136 19.56 -5.20 -1.21
N GLN A 137 20.08 -5.75 -0.15
CA GLN A 137 21.48 -6.08 0.02
C GLN A 137 21.68 -7.09 1.15
N VAL A 138 22.86 -7.70 1.18
CA VAL A 138 23.32 -8.56 2.28
C VAL A 138 24.54 -7.93 2.90
N ALA A 139 24.45 -7.49 4.15
CA ALA A 139 25.53 -6.84 4.87
C ALA A 139 25.87 -7.59 6.16
N GLY A 140 27.09 -8.15 6.22
CA GLY A 140 27.52 -9.00 7.33
C GLY A 140 26.72 -10.31 7.44
N GLY A 141 26.31 -10.88 6.31
CA GLY A 141 25.51 -12.12 6.27
C GLY A 141 24.03 -11.94 6.61
N VAL A 142 23.56 -10.70 6.84
CA VAL A 142 22.17 -10.39 7.16
C VAL A 142 21.52 -9.65 5.99
N PRO A 143 20.42 -10.18 5.40
CA PRO A 143 19.73 -9.50 4.31
C PRO A 143 18.88 -8.34 4.83
N GLU A 144 18.84 -7.26 4.05
CA GLU A 144 17.90 -6.15 4.19
C GLU A 144 16.76 -6.32 3.20
N LEU A 145 15.52 -6.25 3.67
CA LEU A 145 14.34 -6.61 2.89
C LEU A 145 13.44 -5.40 2.65
N ALA A 146 13.30 -5.01 1.38
CA ALA A 146 12.35 -3.99 0.96
C ALA A 146 11.01 -4.66 0.60
N PHE A 147 9.92 -4.22 1.23
CA PHE A 147 8.59 -4.72 0.92
C PHE A 147 8.10 -4.21 -0.44
N LEU A 148 7.72 -5.10 -1.33
CA LEU A 148 7.24 -4.80 -2.68
C LEU A 148 5.70 -4.79 -2.80
N GLY A 149 5.00 -5.34 -1.82
CA GLY A 149 3.55 -5.53 -1.90
C GLY A 149 3.17 -7.01 -1.92
N ARG A 150 1.90 -7.28 -2.19
CA ARG A 150 1.37 -8.64 -2.25
C ARG A 150 1.40 -9.17 -3.68
N ALA A 151 1.70 -10.46 -3.83
CA ALA A 151 1.68 -11.14 -5.12
C ALA A 151 0.27 -11.14 -5.75
N ASP A 152 -0.76 -11.18 -4.90
CA ASP A 152 -2.17 -11.14 -5.30
C ASP A 152 -2.70 -9.72 -5.62
N LEU A 153 -1.86 -8.68 -5.52
CA LEU A 153 -2.17 -7.29 -5.88
C LEU A 153 -1.65 -6.90 -7.27
N THR A 154 -1.30 -7.86 -8.08
CA THR A 154 -0.88 -7.65 -9.47
C THR A 154 -2.10 -7.71 -10.39
N CYS A 155 -2.25 -6.74 -11.27
CA CYS A 155 -3.16 -6.80 -12.40
C CYS A 155 -2.42 -7.34 -13.62
N ASP A 156 -3.00 -8.31 -14.31
CA ASP A 156 -2.42 -8.94 -15.48
C ASP A 156 -3.55 -9.33 -16.45
N MET A 157 -3.80 -8.51 -17.46
CA MET A 157 -4.82 -8.77 -18.51
C MET A 157 -4.21 -9.43 -19.75
N VAL A 158 -3.01 -9.00 -20.12
CA VAL A 158 -2.34 -9.37 -21.37
C VAL A 158 -0.84 -9.61 -21.17
N GLY A 159 -0.41 -9.88 -19.95
CA GLY A 159 0.99 -10.10 -19.57
C GLY A 159 1.73 -8.87 -19.05
N GLU A 160 1.05 -7.74 -18.82
CA GLU A 160 1.64 -6.47 -18.40
C GLU A 160 2.09 -6.42 -16.93
N LYS A 161 1.57 -7.29 -16.08
CA LYS A 161 2.00 -7.53 -14.69
C LYS A 161 2.21 -6.24 -13.87
N LEU A 162 1.21 -5.37 -13.84
CA LEU A 162 1.25 -4.17 -13.01
C LEU A 162 0.94 -4.50 -11.54
N ASP A 163 1.85 -4.17 -10.64
CA ASP A 163 1.59 -4.25 -9.21
C ASP A 163 1.19 -2.88 -8.61
N GLU A 164 0.40 -2.91 -7.54
CA GLU A 164 -0.14 -1.71 -6.91
C GLU A 164 0.96 -0.79 -6.37
N THR A 165 2.06 -1.32 -5.87
CA THR A 165 3.17 -0.53 -5.31
C THR A 165 3.84 0.28 -6.40
N PHE A 166 4.09 -0.34 -7.54
CA PHE A 166 4.64 0.34 -8.72
C PHE A 166 3.70 1.43 -9.23
N VAL A 167 2.41 1.11 -9.43
CA VAL A 167 1.40 2.11 -9.85
C VAL A 167 1.30 3.26 -8.85
N THR A 168 1.32 2.96 -7.53
CA THR A 168 1.34 3.98 -6.48
C THR A 168 2.55 4.91 -6.63
N SER A 169 3.72 4.38 -6.94
CA SER A 169 4.93 5.18 -7.13
C SER A 169 4.85 6.10 -8.35
N CYS A 170 4.27 5.62 -9.45
CA CYS A 170 4.04 6.43 -10.66
C CYS A 170 3.04 7.58 -10.38
N LEU A 171 1.92 7.30 -9.70
CA LEU A 171 0.93 8.31 -9.34
C LEU A 171 1.46 9.34 -8.34
N ALA A 172 2.32 8.92 -7.41
CA ALA A 172 2.94 9.82 -6.44
C ALA A 172 3.84 10.88 -7.10
N GLN A 173 4.51 10.55 -8.20
CA GLN A 173 5.30 11.49 -8.99
C GLN A 173 4.42 12.61 -9.59
N MET A 174 3.14 12.34 -9.79
CA MET A 174 2.15 13.28 -10.31
C MET A 174 1.39 14.04 -9.21
N HIS A 175 1.79 13.89 -7.95
CA HIS A 175 1.18 14.54 -6.78
C HIS A 175 -0.34 14.35 -6.68
N THR A 176 -0.84 13.18 -7.07
CA THR A 176 -2.28 12.92 -7.13
C THR A 176 -2.68 11.57 -6.52
N HIS A 177 -3.96 11.51 -6.13
CA HIS A 177 -4.64 10.27 -5.79
C HIS A 177 -5.61 9.93 -6.92
N ALA A 178 -5.39 8.77 -7.52
CA ALA A 178 -6.23 8.20 -8.55
C ALA A 178 -6.22 6.68 -8.44
N ILE A 179 -7.16 6.01 -9.10
CA ILE A 179 -7.25 4.55 -9.15
C ILE A 179 -7.10 4.15 -10.60
N LEU A 180 -6.07 3.37 -10.91
CA LEU A 180 -5.91 2.74 -12.21
C LEU A 180 -6.78 1.47 -12.23
N ALA A 181 -7.71 1.40 -13.17
CA ALA A 181 -8.77 0.39 -13.21
C ALA A 181 -8.72 -0.38 -14.54
N PRO A 182 -8.45 -1.70 -14.54
CA PRO A 182 -8.39 -2.51 -15.76
C PRO A 182 -9.78 -2.73 -16.35
N LEU A 183 -9.87 -2.68 -17.66
CA LEU A 183 -11.06 -3.03 -18.46
C LEU A 183 -10.64 -3.85 -19.68
N ASP A 184 -11.40 -4.90 -20.00
CA ASP A 184 -11.15 -5.79 -21.11
C ASP A 184 -12.01 -5.48 -22.35
N GLU A 185 -13.09 -4.70 -22.18
CA GLU A 185 -13.99 -4.32 -23.27
C GLU A 185 -13.92 -2.81 -23.58
N PRO A 186 -14.05 -2.46 -24.85
CA PRO A 186 -14.10 -3.28 -26.07
C PRO A 186 -12.71 -3.83 -26.45
N PHE A 187 -11.68 -3.48 -25.73
CA PHE A 187 -10.30 -3.86 -25.92
C PHE A 187 -9.55 -3.65 -24.59
N PRO A 188 -8.60 -4.51 -24.19
CA PRO A 188 -7.86 -4.36 -22.92
C PRO A 188 -7.22 -2.97 -22.78
N HIS A 189 -7.58 -2.26 -21.74
CA HIS A 189 -7.06 -0.92 -21.43
C HIS A 189 -7.24 -0.61 -19.95
N TYR A 190 -6.62 0.47 -19.50
CA TYR A 190 -6.85 1.00 -18.16
C TYR A 190 -7.66 2.30 -18.21
N GLU A 191 -8.62 2.45 -17.29
CA GLU A 191 -9.19 3.74 -16.96
C GLU A 191 -8.52 4.31 -15.71
N LEU A 192 -8.12 5.58 -15.78
CA LEU A 192 -7.65 6.33 -14.64
C LEU A 192 -8.84 7.04 -13.99
N LEU A 193 -9.31 6.54 -12.86
CA LEU A 193 -10.37 7.15 -12.09
C LEU A 193 -9.79 8.27 -11.23
N GLN A 194 -10.23 9.51 -11.43
CA GLN A 194 -9.72 10.67 -10.71
C GLN A 194 -10.86 11.56 -10.24
N ASP A 195 -10.67 12.16 -9.05
CA ASP A 195 -11.63 13.11 -8.49
C ASP A 195 -11.74 14.38 -9.36
N VAL A 196 -12.99 14.85 -9.61
CA VAL A 196 -13.25 16.05 -10.41
C VAL A 196 -12.71 17.34 -9.78
N GLU A 197 -12.50 17.36 -8.45
CA GLU A 197 -11.95 18.51 -7.74
C GLU A 197 -10.43 18.64 -7.92
N ARG A 198 -9.75 17.61 -8.47
CA ARG A 198 -8.31 17.65 -8.72
C ARG A 198 -8.01 18.10 -10.14
N PRO A 199 -6.88 18.75 -10.40
CA PRO A 199 -6.40 19.00 -11.76
C PRO A 199 -6.32 17.69 -12.55
N ALA A 200 -6.73 17.70 -13.82
CA ALA A 200 -6.66 16.50 -14.67
C ALA A 200 -5.21 16.05 -14.83
N ILE A 201 -4.98 14.75 -14.67
CA ILE A 201 -3.67 14.14 -14.90
C ILE A 201 -3.44 14.07 -16.40
N ASP A 202 -2.20 14.35 -16.80
CA ASP A 202 -1.71 14.00 -18.13
C ASP A 202 -1.52 12.47 -18.22
N THR A 203 -2.41 11.81 -18.94
CA THR A 203 -2.38 10.37 -19.13
C THR A 203 -1.14 9.91 -19.91
N GLN A 204 -0.57 10.76 -20.78
CA GLN A 204 0.68 10.42 -21.50
C GLN A 204 1.88 10.42 -20.55
N ALA A 205 1.93 11.37 -19.62
CA ALA A 205 2.96 11.38 -18.58
C ALA A 205 2.87 10.14 -17.68
N LEU A 206 1.64 9.70 -17.34
CA LEU A 206 1.43 8.47 -16.59
C LEU A 206 1.87 7.24 -17.38
N GLU A 207 1.51 7.14 -18.66
CA GLU A 207 1.95 6.04 -19.54
C GLU A 207 3.48 5.97 -19.61
N SER A 208 4.13 7.13 -19.79
CA SER A 208 5.61 7.20 -19.80
C SER A 208 6.24 6.72 -18.49
N ALA A 209 5.60 7.00 -17.35
CA ALA A 209 6.07 6.50 -16.06
C ALA A 209 5.85 4.98 -15.92
N LEU A 210 4.73 4.46 -16.43
CA LEU A 210 4.41 3.03 -16.43
C LEU A 210 5.29 2.22 -17.38
N ASP A 211 5.85 2.83 -18.44
CA ASP A 211 6.79 2.19 -19.35
C ASP A 211 8.11 1.76 -18.67
N ALA A 212 8.40 2.23 -17.46
CA ALA A 212 9.48 1.70 -16.64
C ALA A 212 9.24 0.21 -16.24
N ASN A 213 7.99 -0.29 -16.30
CA ASN A 213 7.71 -1.71 -16.25
C ASN A 213 7.87 -2.32 -17.65
N PRO A 214 8.86 -3.21 -17.87
CA PRO A 214 9.15 -3.76 -19.20
C PRO A 214 7.99 -4.58 -19.76
N HIS A 215 7.18 -5.23 -18.93
CA HIS A 215 6.01 -6.01 -19.35
C HIS A 215 4.89 -5.08 -19.84
N TYR A 216 4.63 -3.98 -19.13
CA TYR A 216 3.67 -2.97 -19.58
C TYR A 216 4.10 -2.35 -20.90
N ALA A 217 5.34 -1.88 -21.00
CA ALA A 217 5.90 -1.31 -22.22
C ALA A 217 5.85 -2.30 -23.41
N TYR A 218 6.07 -3.60 -23.16
CA TYR A 218 5.98 -4.63 -24.19
C TYR A 218 4.54 -4.84 -24.66
N ALA A 219 3.57 -4.98 -23.76
CA ALA A 219 2.16 -5.12 -24.10
C ALA A 219 1.61 -3.92 -24.90
N ARG A 220 2.05 -2.69 -24.53
CA ARG A 220 1.74 -1.45 -25.28
C ARG A 220 2.32 -1.49 -26.70
N ARG A 221 3.59 -1.84 -26.86
CA ARG A 221 4.26 -1.91 -28.18
C ARG A 221 3.65 -2.97 -29.09
N LEU A 222 3.19 -4.09 -28.56
CA LEU A 222 2.50 -5.12 -29.31
C LEU A 222 1.05 -4.75 -29.68
N GLY A 223 0.55 -3.61 -29.18
CA GLY A 223 -0.84 -3.22 -29.37
C GLY A 223 -1.84 -4.13 -28.66
N GLN A 224 -1.41 -4.91 -27.66
CA GLN A 224 -2.28 -5.77 -26.86
C GLN A 224 -3.00 -5.00 -25.75
N LEU A 225 -2.44 -3.86 -25.35
CA LEU A 225 -2.98 -2.97 -24.33
C LEU A 225 -3.24 -1.58 -24.93
N GLY A 226 -4.46 -1.09 -24.81
CA GLY A 226 -4.88 0.24 -25.27
C GLY A 226 -4.35 1.39 -24.41
N PRO A 227 -4.52 2.64 -24.87
CA PRO A 227 -4.11 3.82 -24.10
C PRO A 227 -4.96 3.99 -22.84
N ILE A 228 -4.37 4.62 -21.82
CA ILE A 228 -5.08 4.99 -20.59
C ILE A 228 -6.14 6.04 -20.91
N ARG A 229 -7.35 5.82 -20.40
CA ARG A 229 -8.48 6.74 -20.52
C ARG A 229 -8.76 7.40 -19.18
N LEU A 230 -8.86 8.74 -19.14
CA LEU A 230 -9.21 9.47 -17.94
C LEU A 230 -10.72 9.46 -17.72
N ARG A 231 -11.15 9.00 -16.55
CA ARG A 231 -12.54 9.12 -16.07
C ARG A 231 -12.59 10.00 -14.83
N ARG A 232 -13.37 11.07 -14.91
CA ARG A 232 -13.58 12.00 -13.80
C ARG A 232 -14.75 11.50 -12.93
N CYS A 233 -14.54 11.45 -11.62
CA CYS A 233 -15.51 10.96 -10.64
C CYS A 233 -15.69 12.00 -9.53
N ALA A 234 -16.91 12.20 -9.05
CA ALA A 234 -17.13 12.99 -7.85
C ALA A 234 -16.83 12.15 -6.61
N ASP A 235 -16.13 12.72 -5.62
CA ASP A 235 -15.82 12.07 -4.33
C ASP A 235 -15.33 10.61 -4.49
N LEU A 236 -14.34 10.38 -5.34
CA LEU A 236 -13.83 9.03 -5.66
C LEU A 236 -13.48 8.23 -4.40
N LYS A 237 -12.82 8.89 -3.42
CA LYS A 237 -12.41 8.26 -2.16
C LYS A 237 -13.61 7.84 -1.32
N GLY A 238 -14.57 8.73 -1.12
CA GLY A 238 -15.79 8.44 -0.35
C GLY A 238 -16.66 7.40 -1.07
N ALA A 239 -16.76 7.46 -2.39
CA ALA A 239 -17.47 6.46 -3.18
C ALA A 239 -16.85 5.07 -3.02
N TYR A 240 -15.50 4.96 -3.03
CA TYR A 240 -14.82 3.67 -2.80
C TYR A 240 -15.07 3.14 -1.38
N HIS A 241 -15.04 4.01 -0.36
CA HIS A 241 -15.37 3.62 1.02
C HIS A 241 -16.79 3.08 1.11
N ARG A 242 -17.80 3.79 0.55
CA ARG A 242 -19.20 3.34 0.55
C ARG A 242 -19.39 2.02 -0.21
N TYR A 243 -18.68 1.85 -1.32
CA TYR A 243 -18.68 0.60 -2.09
C TYR A 243 -18.20 -0.57 -1.25
N ARG A 244 -17.05 -0.44 -0.58
CA ARG A 244 -16.46 -1.52 0.25
C ARG A 244 -17.26 -1.80 1.52
N GLN A 245 -17.86 -0.76 2.13
CA GLN A 245 -18.77 -0.94 3.27
C GLN A 245 -20.01 -1.77 2.90
N ARG A 246 -20.58 -1.58 1.70
CA ARG A 246 -21.68 -2.43 1.21
C ARG A 246 -21.28 -3.89 1.01
N GLN A 247 -20.00 -4.16 0.84
CA GLN A 247 -19.44 -5.51 0.80
C GLN A 247 -19.09 -6.07 2.20
N GLY A 248 -19.45 -5.37 3.27
CA GLY A 248 -19.25 -5.81 4.65
C GLY A 248 -17.91 -5.41 5.26
N GLN A 249 -17.08 -4.61 4.60
CA GLN A 249 -15.82 -4.14 5.18
C GLN A 249 -16.04 -3.01 6.20
N ARG A 250 -15.28 -3.02 7.28
CA ARG A 250 -15.28 -1.97 8.28
C ARG A 250 -14.57 -0.73 7.77
N LEU A 251 -15.10 0.46 8.02
CA LEU A 251 -14.56 1.73 7.53
C LEU A 251 -13.06 1.93 7.84
N GLY A 252 -12.61 1.54 9.02
CA GLY A 252 -11.21 1.67 9.43
C GLY A 252 -10.23 0.76 8.68
N ASP A 253 -10.73 -0.30 8.04
CA ASP A 253 -9.92 -1.28 7.31
C ASP A 253 -9.87 -0.98 5.80
N ILE A 254 -10.69 -0.02 5.33
CA ILE A 254 -10.78 0.32 3.91
C ILE A 254 -9.70 1.33 3.53
N LYS A 255 -8.83 0.91 2.62
CA LYS A 255 -7.82 1.77 1.98
C LYS A 255 -8.13 1.81 0.49
N PRO A 256 -8.43 2.99 -0.09
CA PRO A 256 -8.56 3.12 -1.53
C PRO A 256 -7.26 2.68 -2.20
N PRO A 257 -7.32 1.71 -3.14
CA PRO A 257 -6.12 1.24 -3.83
C PRO A 257 -5.70 2.22 -4.92
N SER A 258 -4.45 2.11 -5.35
CA SER A 258 -3.97 2.80 -6.57
C SER A 258 -4.24 1.99 -7.84
N LEU A 259 -4.52 0.68 -7.71
CA LEU A 259 -4.78 -0.25 -8.81
C LEU A 259 -5.92 -1.19 -8.42
N LEU A 260 -6.96 -1.30 -9.23
CA LEU A 260 -7.91 -2.41 -9.16
C LEU A 260 -7.32 -3.64 -9.83
N ARG A 261 -7.71 -4.83 -9.36
CA ARG A 261 -7.01 -6.07 -9.74
C ARG A 261 -7.51 -6.69 -11.03
N THR A 262 -8.82 -6.64 -11.23
CA THR A 262 -9.46 -7.34 -12.34
C THR A 262 -10.48 -6.46 -13.05
N PRO A 263 -10.75 -6.72 -14.35
CA PRO A 263 -11.85 -6.07 -15.05
C PRO A 263 -13.20 -6.25 -14.36
N ALA A 264 -13.44 -7.41 -13.72
CA ALA A 264 -14.67 -7.68 -12.98
C ALA A 264 -14.82 -6.75 -11.75
N ASP A 265 -13.74 -6.54 -10.96
CA ASP A 265 -13.74 -5.59 -9.84
C ASP A 265 -14.02 -4.17 -10.33
N THR A 266 -13.39 -3.79 -11.45
CA THR A 266 -13.61 -2.49 -12.09
C THR A 266 -15.07 -2.31 -12.51
N ALA A 267 -15.63 -3.27 -13.22
CA ALA A 267 -17.02 -3.23 -13.70
C ALA A 267 -18.01 -3.10 -12.54
N ALA A 268 -17.79 -3.85 -11.46
CA ALA A 268 -18.60 -3.78 -10.24
C ALA A 268 -18.53 -2.39 -9.59
N PHE A 269 -17.32 -1.83 -9.46
CA PHE A 269 -17.15 -0.51 -8.88
C PHE A 269 -17.71 0.61 -9.78
N LEU A 270 -17.50 0.57 -11.08
CA LEU A 270 -18.07 1.53 -12.03
C LEU A 270 -19.62 1.48 -12.05
N THR A 271 -20.20 0.29 -11.92
CA THR A 271 -21.66 0.13 -11.77
C THR A 271 -22.15 0.81 -10.48
N PHE A 272 -21.41 0.66 -9.40
CA PHE A 272 -21.74 1.37 -8.15
C PHE A 272 -21.63 2.89 -8.31
N LEU A 273 -20.57 3.40 -8.95
CA LEU A 273 -20.36 4.84 -9.19
C LEU A 273 -21.54 5.45 -9.96
N ARG A 274 -22.05 4.77 -10.99
CA ARG A 274 -23.21 5.23 -11.79
C ARG A 274 -24.50 5.35 -10.98
N ARG A 275 -24.62 4.59 -9.87
CA ARG A 275 -25.82 4.58 -9.01
C ARG A 275 -25.80 5.64 -7.91
N VAL A 276 -24.65 6.20 -7.61
CA VAL A 276 -24.44 7.17 -6.51
C VAL A 276 -24.00 8.55 -7.00
N ALA A 277 -23.73 8.69 -8.31
CA ALA A 277 -23.56 9.96 -9.01
C ALA A 277 -24.93 10.56 -9.33
#